data_69ee96265cf919309a9f09c38bf52a2d
#
_entry.id   69ee96265cf919309a9f09c38bf52a2d
#
_cell.length_a   1.000
_cell.length_b   1.000
_cell.length_c   1.000
_cell.angle_alpha   90.00
_cell.angle_beta   90.00
_cell.angle_gamma   90.00
#
_symmetry.space_group_name_H-M   'P 1'
#
loop_
_entity.id
_entity.type
_entity.pdbx_description
1 polymer ?
#
loop_
_entity_poly.entity_id
_entity_poly.type
_entity_poly.pdbx_seq_one_letter_code
_entity_poly.pdbx_strand_id
1 'polypeptide(L)'
;SSYTPELAAKICELLATGKTLRAICRDNEDLPSETTVRMWAVDDVQGFSSQYARARDQGLDTMADELLDISDTPKEGVKTKSTLLGTEVSTGDMIEHRRLQVDTRKWYLAKLAPKRYSDKLQHEHSGSVDVNHALIEARKRVSGS
;
A
#
# COMPACT_ATOMS: atom_id res chain seq x y z
N SER A 1 -10.44 -19.25 13.56
CA SER A 1 -10.50 -18.43 14.76
C SER A 1 -11.67 -17.47 14.72
N SER A 2 -12.24 -17.26 15.88
CA SER A 2 -13.40 -16.42 16.05
C SER A 2 -13.02 -14.94 16.11
N TYR A 3 -13.87 -14.09 15.53
CA TYR A 3 -13.72 -12.65 15.63
C TYR A 3 -13.84 -12.18 17.08
N THR A 4 -12.93 -11.33 17.51
CA THR A 4 -13.06 -10.55 18.75
C THR A 4 -12.70 -9.09 18.47
N PRO A 5 -13.32 -8.12 19.17
CA PRO A 5 -12.95 -6.71 19.00
C PRO A 5 -11.48 -6.43 19.28
N GLU A 6 -10.87 -7.16 20.22
CA GLU A 6 -9.46 -7.02 20.59
C GLU A 6 -8.53 -7.46 19.45
N LEU A 7 -8.81 -8.58 18.81
CA LEU A 7 -8.06 -9.05 17.64
C LEU A 7 -8.20 -8.07 16.47
N ALA A 8 -9.42 -7.59 16.23
CA ALA A 8 -9.70 -6.61 15.19
C ALA A 8 -8.90 -5.31 15.43
N ALA A 9 -8.91 -4.80 16.66
CA ALA A 9 -8.16 -3.60 17.02
C ALA A 9 -6.65 -3.79 16.84
N LYS A 10 -6.11 -4.93 17.23
CA LYS A 10 -4.68 -5.25 17.07
C LYS A 10 -4.28 -5.28 15.59
N ILE A 11 -5.09 -5.94 14.76
CA ILE A 11 -4.85 -6.00 13.31
C ILE A 11 -4.86 -4.60 12.70
N CYS A 12 -5.85 -3.78 13.04
CA CYS A 12 -5.96 -2.41 12.53
C CYS A 12 -4.80 -1.52 13.01
N GLU A 13 -4.38 -1.66 14.23
CA GLU A 13 -3.21 -0.94 14.75
C GLU A 13 -1.95 -1.27 13.97
N LEU A 14 -1.70 -2.56 13.71
CA LEU A 14 -0.55 -2.99 12.93
C LEU A 14 -0.61 -2.56 11.46
N LEU A 15 -1.81 -2.60 10.86
CA LEU A 15 -2.00 -2.09 9.49
C LEU A 15 -1.69 -0.60 9.38
N ALA A 16 -2.08 0.19 10.37
CA ALA A 16 -1.81 1.62 10.41
C ALA A 16 -0.31 1.95 10.49
N THR A 17 0.52 1.01 10.92
CA THR A 17 1.98 1.17 10.89
C THR A 17 2.60 1.00 9.51
N GLY A 18 1.82 0.69 8.49
CA GLY A 18 2.28 0.48 7.12
C GLY A 18 2.64 -0.96 6.77
N LYS A 19 2.47 -1.90 7.71
CA LYS A 19 2.70 -3.32 7.43
C LYS A 19 1.58 -3.90 6.58
N THR A 20 1.92 -4.86 5.72
CA THR A 20 0.92 -5.59 4.95
C THR A 20 0.19 -6.61 5.82
N LEU A 21 -1.05 -6.92 5.48
CA LEU A 21 -1.81 -7.94 6.19
C LEU A 21 -1.08 -9.28 6.22
N ARG A 22 -0.44 -9.66 5.12
CA ARG A 22 0.33 -10.90 5.03
C ARG A 22 1.48 -10.92 6.05
N ALA A 23 2.24 -9.83 6.15
CA ALA A 23 3.33 -9.73 7.12
C ALA A 23 2.82 -9.77 8.56
N ILE A 24 1.72 -9.08 8.83
CA ILE A 24 1.10 -9.04 10.15
C ILE A 24 0.69 -10.46 10.60
N CYS A 25 -0.01 -11.20 9.76
CA CYS A 25 -0.48 -12.55 10.09
C CYS A 25 0.67 -13.55 10.19
N ARG A 26 1.70 -13.39 9.39
CA ARG A 26 2.90 -14.25 9.45
C ARG A 26 3.69 -14.06 10.74
N ASP A 27 3.84 -12.80 11.17
CA ASP A 27 4.73 -12.44 12.28
C ASP A 27 4.05 -12.52 13.65
N ASN A 28 2.74 -12.75 13.71
CA ASN A 28 1.96 -12.80 14.95
C ASN A 28 1.12 -14.10 14.99
N GLU A 29 1.60 -15.07 15.73
CA GLU A 29 0.96 -16.39 15.83
C GLU A 29 -0.42 -16.35 16.52
N ASP A 30 -0.67 -15.35 17.34
CA ASP A 30 -1.95 -15.16 18.02
C ASP A 30 -3.05 -14.60 17.11
N LEU A 31 -2.70 -14.14 15.92
CA LEU A 31 -3.66 -13.63 14.96
C LEU A 31 -4.17 -14.72 14.01
N PRO A 32 -5.40 -14.58 13.51
CA PRO A 32 -5.93 -15.51 12.52
C PRO A 32 -5.18 -15.39 11.18
N SER A 33 -5.48 -16.31 10.27
CA SER A 33 -4.89 -16.29 8.93
C SER A 33 -5.35 -15.05 8.14
N GLU A 34 -4.55 -14.67 7.16
CA GLU A 34 -4.86 -13.60 6.22
C GLU A 34 -6.25 -13.78 5.59
N THR A 35 -6.58 -15.00 5.19
CA THR A 35 -7.88 -15.33 4.60
C THR A 35 -9.03 -15.05 5.56
N THR A 36 -8.87 -15.43 6.83
CA THR A 36 -9.90 -15.20 7.85
C THR A 36 -10.15 -13.71 8.04
N VAL A 37 -9.09 -12.90 8.13
CA VAL A 37 -9.21 -11.45 8.29
C VAL A 37 -9.91 -10.82 7.09
N ARG A 38 -9.59 -11.25 5.88
CA ARG A 38 -10.25 -10.77 4.65
C ARG A 38 -11.74 -11.12 4.64
N MET A 39 -12.10 -12.30 5.12
CA MET A 39 -13.50 -12.70 5.23
C MET A 39 -14.24 -11.84 6.25
N TRP A 40 -13.62 -11.48 7.37
CA TRP A 40 -14.22 -10.55 8.33
C TRP A 40 -14.54 -9.20 7.70
N ALA A 41 -13.67 -8.71 6.83
CA ALA A 41 -13.90 -7.44 6.12
C ALA A 41 -15.02 -7.58 5.07
N VAL A 42 -15.02 -8.68 4.31
CA VAL A 42 -16.06 -8.94 3.29
C VAL A 42 -17.43 -9.11 3.92
N ASP A 43 -17.52 -9.85 5.02
CA ASP A 43 -18.78 -10.11 5.72
C ASP A 43 -19.16 -8.96 6.67
N ASP A 44 -18.33 -7.93 6.78
CA ASP A 44 -18.52 -6.80 7.67
C ASP A 44 -18.86 -7.22 9.12
N VAL A 45 -18.09 -8.17 9.65
CA VAL A 45 -18.31 -8.70 10.99
C VAL A 45 -18.19 -7.58 12.03
N GLN A 46 -19.26 -7.28 12.75
CA GLN A 46 -19.32 -6.23 13.76
C GLN A 46 -18.77 -4.86 13.28
N GLY A 47 -18.98 -4.52 12.01
CA GLY A 47 -18.51 -3.26 11.44
C GLY A 47 -17.02 -3.23 11.09
N PHE A 48 -16.37 -4.37 10.99
CA PHE A 48 -14.94 -4.47 10.76
C PHE A 48 -14.48 -3.84 9.44
N SER A 49 -15.32 -3.87 8.39
CA SER A 49 -14.90 -3.36 7.08
C SER A 49 -14.50 -1.88 7.10
N SER A 50 -15.22 -1.04 7.85
CA SER A 50 -14.88 0.39 8.00
C SER A 50 -13.58 0.61 8.77
N GLN A 51 -13.37 -0.14 9.84
CA GLN A 51 -12.14 -0.08 10.63
C GLN A 51 -10.94 -0.53 9.80
N TYR A 52 -11.10 -1.62 9.07
CA TYR A 52 -10.08 -2.18 8.20
C TYR A 52 -9.68 -1.20 7.10
N ALA A 53 -10.66 -0.59 6.42
CA ALA A 53 -10.42 0.39 5.37
C ALA A 53 -9.65 1.61 5.90
N ARG A 54 -10.06 2.15 7.05
CA ARG A 54 -9.37 3.28 7.67
C ARG A 54 -7.94 2.94 8.07
N ALA A 55 -7.74 1.76 8.65
CA ALA A 55 -6.40 1.31 9.06
C ALA A 55 -5.48 1.15 7.85
N ARG A 56 -5.99 0.63 6.74
CA ARG A 56 -5.23 0.52 5.49
C ARG A 56 -4.87 1.88 4.92
N ASP A 57 -5.80 2.83 4.93
CA ASP A 57 -5.52 4.20 4.47
C ASP A 57 -4.44 4.87 5.32
N GLN A 58 -4.50 4.73 6.64
CA GLN A 58 -3.47 5.23 7.54
C GLN A 58 -2.11 4.56 7.27
N GLY A 59 -2.13 3.25 7.00
CA GLY A 59 -0.92 2.51 6.66
C GLY A 59 -0.27 3.00 5.37
N LEU A 60 -1.06 3.38 4.37
CA LEU A 60 -0.55 3.97 3.14
C LEU A 60 0.08 5.34 3.39
N ASP A 61 -0.51 6.17 4.24
CA ASP A 61 0.08 7.45 4.63
C ASP A 61 1.41 7.25 5.38
N THR A 62 1.47 6.30 6.30
CA THR A 62 2.70 5.93 6.99
C THR A 62 3.78 5.47 6.00
N MET A 63 3.40 4.67 5.02
CA MET A 63 4.32 4.22 3.97
C MET A 63 4.83 5.38 3.12
N ALA A 64 3.98 6.37 2.83
CA ALA A 64 4.40 7.58 2.11
C ALA A 64 5.44 8.38 2.90
N ASP A 65 5.26 8.51 4.22
CA ASP A 65 6.25 9.15 5.09
C ASP A 65 7.58 8.36 5.11
N GLU A 66 7.52 7.04 5.10
CA GLU A 66 8.72 6.19 5.03
C GLU A 66 9.56 6.43 3.77
N LEU A 67 8.94 6.83 2.66
CA LEU A 67 9.68 7.15 1.43
C LEU A 67 10.70 8.25 1.67
N LEU A 68 10.30 9.27 2.40
CA LEU A 68 11.19 10.40 2.74
C LEU A 68 12.32 9.92 3.66
N ASP A 69 11.99 9.13 4.68
CA ASP A 69 13.00 8.59 5.60
C ASP A 69 14.02 7.71 4.87
N ILE A 70 13.58 6.82 3.99
CA ILE A 70 14.47 5.96 3.20
C ILE A 70 15.34 6.80 2.28
N SER A 71 14.76 7.81 1.64
CA SER A 71 15.47 8.68 0.71
C SER A 71 16.49 9.56 1.43
N ASP A 72 16.14 10.08 2.62
CA ASP A 72 16.94 11.04 3.36
C ASP A 72 17.96 10.39 4.30
N THR A 73 17.86 9.09 4.56
CA THR A 73 18.72 8.38 5.50
C THR A 73 19.68 7.44 4.76
N PRO A 74 20.96 7.78 4.62
CA PRO A 74 21.97 6.89 4.05
C PRO A 74 22.06 5.60 4.85
N LYS A 75 22.22 4.48 4.16
CA LYS A 75 22.38 3.16 4.78
C LYS A 75 23.65 2.51 4.29
N GLU A 76 24.59 2.30 5.22
CA GLU A 76 25.83 1.63 4.92
C GLU A 76 25.61 0.14 4.64
N GLY A 77 26.25 -0.35 3.60
CA GLY A 77 26.21 -1.74 3.21
C GLY A 77 27.59 -2.23 2.80
N VAL A 78 27.73 -3.56 2.76
CA VAL A 78 28.97 -4.22 2.39
C VAL A 78 28.77 -4.99 1.09
N LYS A 79 29.62 -4.70 0.09
CA LYS A 79 29.67 -5.46 -1.16
C LYS A 79 30.92 -6.32 -1.16
N THR A 80 30.76 -7.60 -1.44
CA THR A 80 31.86 -8.55 -1.53
C THR A 80 31.95 -9.05 -2.98
N LYS A 81 33.14 -8.94 -3.57
CA LYS A 81 33.42 -9.44 -4.92
C LYS A 81 34.55 -10.45 -4.86
N SER A 82 34.26 -11.68 -5.26
CA SER A 82 35.29 -12.75 -5.35
C SER A 82 35.88 -12.74 -6.76
N THR A 83 37.21 -12.67 -6.82
CA THR A 83 37.97 -12.74 -8.07
C THR A 83 39.03 -13.83 -7.98
N LEU A 84 39.67 -14.17 -9.10
CA LEU A 84 40.81 -15.14 -9.13
C LEU A 84 41.99 -14.67 -8.30
N LEU A 85 42.10 -13.37 -8.04
CA LEU A 85 43.19 -12.77 -7.24
C LEU A 85 42.86 -12.62 -5.75
N GLY A 86 41.61 -12.98 -5.35
CA GLY A 86 41.15 -12.88 -3.96
C GLY A 86 39.73 -12.31 -3.84
N THR A 87 39.38 -11.94 -2.62
CA THR A 87 38.08 -11.36 -2.30
C THR A 87 38.22 -9.87 -2.04
N GLU A 88 37.47 -9.08 -2.75
CA GLU A 88 37.40 -7.64 -2.53
C GLU A 88 36.14 -7.31 -1.75
N VAL A 89 36.28 -6.53 -0.66
CA VAL A 89 35.17 -6.07 0.18
C VAL A 89 35.14 -4.55 0.10
N SER A 90 33.99 -4.01 -0.26
CA SER A 90 33.75 -2.57 -0.25
C SER A 90 32.54 -2.22 0.60
N THR A 91 32.64 -1.10 1.32
CA THR A 91 31.55 -0.56 2.13
C THR A 91 31.11 0.78 1.55
N GLY A 92 29.83 1.08 1.66
CA GLY A 92 29.29 2.35 1.17
C GLY A 92 27.79 2.43 1.35
N ASP A 93 27.19 3.54 0.92
CA ASP A 93 25.75 3.72 0.94
C ASP A 93 25.07 2.74 -0.02
N MET A 94 24.00 2.10 0.45
CA MET A 94 23.19 1.16 -0.33
C MET A 94 22.18 1.92 -1.23
N ILE A 95 22.69 2.78 -2.10
CA ILE A 95 21.87 3.66 -2.95
C ILE A 95 20.90 2.87 -3.81
N GLU A 96 21.36 1.82 -4.47
CA GLU A 96 20.51 1.01 -5.35
C GLU A 96 19.43 0.27 -4.58
N HIS A 97 19.75 -0.27 -3.41
CA HIS A 97 18.78 -0.94 -2.56
C HIS A 97 17.73 0.05 -2.06
N ARG A 98 18.16 1.21 -1.61
CA ARG A 98 17.26 2.28 -1.17
C ARG A 98 16.36 2.77 -2.31
N ARG A 99 16.93 2.92 -3.51
CA ARG A 99 16.16 3.27 -4.71
C ARG A 99 15.08 2.23 -5.00
N LEU A 100 15.42 0.95 -4.93
CA LEU A 100 14.46 -0.14 -5.13
C LEU A 100 13.34 -0.08 -4.08
N GLN A 101 13.66 0.17 -2.82
CA GLN A 101 12.66 0.32 -1.76
C GLN A 101 11.71 1.48 -2.04
N VAL A 102 12.24 2.64 -2.42
CA VAL A 102 11.45 3.82 -2.75
C VAL A 102 10.57 3.57 -3.97
N ASP A 103 11.14 3.03 -5.05
CA ASP A 103 10.41 2.80 -6.31
C ASP A 103 9.29 1.77 -6.13
N THR A 104 9.52 0.71 -5.37
CA THR A 104 8.51 -0.31 -5.08
C THR A 104 7.36 0.28 -4.28
N ARG A 105 7.65 1.07 -3.25
CA ARG A 105 6.63 1.73 -2.43
C ARG A 105 5.85 2.78 -3.20
N LYS A 106 6.50 3.55 -4.06
CA LYS A 106 5.83 4.52 -4.94
C LYS A 106 4.85 3.82 -5.88
N TRP A 107 5.28 2.72 -6.49
CA TRP A 107 4.42 1.91 -7.35
C TRP A 107 3.20 1.39 -6.58
N TYR A 108 3.43 0.84 -5.39
CA TYR A 108 2.38 0.29 -4.53
C TYR A 108 1.37 1.36 -4.14
N LEU A 109 1.84 2.53 -3.68
CA LEU A 109 0.98 3.66 -3.32
C LEU A 109 0.16 4.17 -4.49
N ALA A 110 0.75 4.29 -5.66
CA ALA A 110 0.06 4.73 -6.87
C ALA A 110 -1.04 3.76 -7.29
N LYS A 111 -0.86 2.46 -7.07
CA LYS A 111 -1.85 1.43 -7.39
C LYS A 111 -3.00 1.38 -6.38
N LEU A 112 -2.71 1.50 -5.09
CA LEU A 112 -3.72 1.40 -4.04
C LEU A 112 -4.44 2.71 -3.74
N ALA A 113 -3.79 3.86 -3.92
CA ALA A 113 -4.37 5.17 -3.67
C ALA A 113 -4.05 6.13 -4.83
N PRO A 114 -4.53 5.83 -6.06
CA PRO A 114 -4.15 6.60 -7.25
C PRO A 114 -4.60 8.05 -7.18
N LYS A 115 -5.67 8.35 -6.47
CA LYS A 115 -6.16 9.73 -6.32
C LYS A 115 -5.18 10.64 -5.57
N ARG A 116 -4.35 10.06 -4.71
CA ARG A 116 -3.39 10.81 -3.90
C ARG A 116 -1.95 10.74 -4.42
N TYR A 117 -1.58 9.61 -5.09
CA TYR A 117 -0.19 9.31 -5.39
C TYR A 117 0.11 9.03 -6.87
N SER A 118 -0.83 9.29 -7.78
CA SER A 118 -0.62 9.08 -9.22
C SER A 118 -0.56 10.40 -9.97
N ASP A 119 0.56 10.63 -10.68
CA ASP A 119 0.77 11.84 -11.48
C ASP A 119 -0.14 11.93 -12.71
N LYS A 120 -0.61 10.80 -13.23
CA LYS A 120 -1.40 10.72 -14.47
C LYS A 120 -2.90 10.77 -14.25
N LEU A 121 -3.34 10.72 -13.02
CA LEU A 121 -4.74 10.53 -12.68
C LEU A 121 -5.64 11.66 -13.20
N GLN A 122 -5.21 12.91 -13.13
CA GLN A 122 -6.04 14.06 -13.51
C GLN A 122 -6.45 14.04 -14.98
N HIS A 123 -5.56 13.69 -15.88
CA HIS A 123 -5.85 13.62 -17.32
C HIS A 123 -6.82 12.48 -17.66
N GLU A 124 -6.58 11.29 -17.13
CA GLU A 124 -7.44 10.13 -17.36
C GLU A 124 -8.84 10.34 -16.75
N HIS A 125 -8.89 10.89 -15.55
CA HIS A 125 -10.12 11.14 -14.82
C HIS A 125 -10.99 12.21 -15.50
N SER A 126 -10.40 13.29 -15.96
CA SER A 126 -11.12 14.34 -16.72
C SER A 126 -11.73 13.81 -18.00
N GLY A 127 -10.98 13.01 -18.77
CA GLY A 127 -11.47 12.41 -20.00
C GLY A 127 -12.65 11.47 -19.78
N SER A 128 -12.59 10.60 -18.78
CA SER A 128 -13.66 9.66 -18.49
C SER A 128 -14.91 10.34 -17.92
N VAL A 129 -14.76 11.37 -17.09
CA VAL A 129 -15.89 12.16 -16.56
C VAL A 129 -16.60 12.90 -17.69
N ASP A 130 -15.88 13.53 -18.60
CA ASP A 130 -16.46 14.25 -19.73
C ASP A 130 -17.27 13.33 -20.66
N VAL A 131 -16.76 12.15 -20.96
CA VAL A 131 -17.45 11.14 -21.77
C VAL A 131 -18.74 10.68 -21.10
N ASN A 132 -18.69 10.36 -19.81
CA ASN A 132 -19.87 9.94 -19.05
C ASN A 132 -20.92 11.06 -18.98
N HIS A 133 -20.51 12.29 -18.77
CA HIS A 133 -21.40 13.44 -18.74
C HIS A 133 -22.07 13.65 -20.09
N ALA A 134 -21.33 13.57 -21.18
CA ALA A 134 -21.85 13.68 -22.54
C ALA A 134 -22.89 12.58 -22.84
N LEU A 135 -22.65 11.35 -22.41
CA LEU A 135 -23.57 10.23 -22.57
C LEU A 135 -24.86 10.44 -21.77
N ILE A 136 -24.78 10.95 -20.56
CA ILE A 136 -25.92 11.26 -19.71
C ILE A 136 -26.78 12.35 -20.35
N GLU A 137 -26.17 13.41 -20.85
CA GLU A 137 -26.89 14.50 -21.54
C GLU A 137 -27.56 14.02 -22.83
N ALA A 138 -26.89 13.18 -23.62
CA ALA A 138 -27.45 12.59 -24.82
C ALA A 138 -28.70 11.76 -24.51
N ARG A 139 -28.66 10.95 -23.43
CA ARG A 139 -29.80 10.17 -22.96
C ARG A 139 -30.96 11.06 -22.52
N LYS A 140 -30.70 12.15 -21.82
CA LYS A 140 -31.73 13.11 -21.40
C LYS A 140 -32.43 13.77 -22.59
N ARG A 141 -31.70 14.11 -23.65
CA ARG A 141 -32.28 14.67 -24.88
C ARG A 141 -33.22 13.70 -25.56
N VAL A 142 -32.85 12.43 -25.62
CA VAL A 142 -33.68 11.38 -26.25
C VAL A 142 -34.93 11.11 -25.41
N SER A 143 -34.82 11.04 -24.08
CA SER A 143 -35.97 10.78 -23.21
C SER A 143 -36.85 11.99 -22.97
N GLY A 144 -36.39 13.20 -23.24
CA GLY A 144 -37.13 14.45 -23.11
C GLY A 144 -37.96 14.84 -24.34
N SER A 145 -37.84 14.08 -25.42
CA SER A 145 -38.64 14.28 -26.63
C SER A 145 -39.79 13.27 -26.68
#